data_960ff123e73ba936b9652b984ea7c3e6
#
_entry.id   960ff123e73ba936b9652b984ea7c3e6
#
_cell.length_a   1.000
_cell.length_b   1.000
_cell.length_c   1.000
_cell.angle_alpha   90.00
_cell.angle_beta   90.00
_cell.angle_gamma   90.00
#
_symmetry.space_group_name_H-M   'P 1'
#
loop_
_entity.id
_entity.type
_entity.pdbx_description
1 polymer ?
#
loop_
_entity_poly.entity_id
_entity_poly.type
_entity_poly.pdbx_seq_one_letter_code
_entity_poly.pdbx_strand_id
1 'polypeptide(L)'
;MKNLLARGGIEFLAVLLGISGSLWVDDYRIELANKEKTIVTLQSLGKELRDAKKYGEIRVQRIENESKALHYIIDNWGDIIPDSLMSIELGNWNLMLSLKAYLAFHPPKAIYNSLSNDGSIGLISNPELKKKINQVFEIRMNHLVEGIENQQYFYRRFNDYIIRNHPQLTNPDLTGRQKELANFLSDQAIYGFLNEQKNMRDFVKGVIGAHLKEIQDLILTIDAYLERT
;
A
#
# COMPACT_ATOMS: atom_id res chain seq x y z
N MET A 1 -34.76 -39.89 56.07
CA MET A 1 -34.52 -38.60 55.43
C MET A 1 -33.05 -38.29 55.15
N LYS A 2 -32.08 -38.56 56.02
CA LYS A 2 -30.67 -38.27 55.77
C LYS A 2 -30.07 -38.91 54.51
N ASN A 3 -30.44 -40.14 54.15
CA ASN A 3 -29.92 -40.87 53.00
C ASN A 3 -30.48 -40.36 51.64
N LEU A 4 -31.67 -39.74 51.58
CA LEU A 4 -32.24 -39.17 50.38
C LEU A 4 -31.56 -37.86 50.02
N LEU A 5 -31.22 -37.00 50.98
CA LEU A 5 -30.50 -35.77 50.78
C LEU A 5 -29.06 -36.02 50.33
N ALA A 6 -28.37 -37.03 50.90
CA ALA A 6 -27.04 -37.42 50.52
C ALA A 6 -27.00 -37.97 49.08
N ARG A 7 -27.99 -38.79 48.66
CA ARG A 7 -28.09 -39.36 47.34
C ARG A 7 -28.38 -38.29 46.29
N GLY A 8 -29.36 -37.38 46.55
CA GLY A 8 -29.65 -36.26 45.64
C GLY A 8 -28.50 -35.27 45.50
N GLY A 9 -27.68 -35.08 46.59
CA GLY A 9 -26.49 -34.28 46.55
C GLY A 9 -25.39 -34.89 45.65
N ILE A 10 -25.18 -36.20 45.69
CA ILE A 10 -24.22 -36.91 44.84
C ILE A 10 -24.66 -36.87 43.36
N GLU A 11 -25.93 -37.12 43.11
CA GLU A 11 -26.50 -37.05 41.73
C GLU A 11 -26.38 -35.63 41.16
N PHE A 12 -26.66 -34.60 41.95
CA PHE A 12 -26.46 -33.20 41.53
C PHE A 12 -24.99 -32.89 41.25
N LEU A 13 -24.07 -33.28 42.08
CA LEU A 13 -22.64 -33.08 41.86
C LEU A 13 -22.15 -33.82 40.62
N ALA A 14 -22.63 -35.04 40.36
CA ALA A 14 -22.24 -35.81 39.18
C ALA A 14 -22.72 -35.11 37.88
N VAL A 15 -23.95 -34.60 37.86
CA VAL A 15 -24.48 -33.81 36.73
C VAL A 15 -23.71 -32.51 36.58
N LEU A 16 -23.46 -31.79 37.67
CA LEU A 16 -22.68 -30.53 37.64
C LEU A 16 -21.27 -30.75 37.09
N LEU A 17 -20.57 -31.77 37.54
CA LEU A 17 -19.23 -32.13 37.07
C LEU A 17 -19.26 -32.56 35.58
N GLY A 18 -20.27 -33.30 35.16
CA GLY A 18 -20.46 -33.69 33.78
C GLY A 18 -20.65 -32.50 32.85
N ILE A 19 -21.52 -31.57 33.21
CA ILE A 19 -21.77 -30.35 32.44
C ILE A 19 -20.51 -29.44 32.43
N SER A 20 -19.92 -29.20 33.59
CA SER A 20 -18.72 -28.37 33.69
C SER A 20 -17.54 -28.97 32.95
N GLY A 21 -17.37 -30.31 32.99
CA GLY A 21 -16.33 -30.99 32.24
C GLY A 21 -16.53 -30.92 30.72
N SER A 22 -17.79 -31.07 30.26
CA SER A 22 -18.08 -30.96 28.83
C SER A 22 -17.84 -29.53 28.32
N LEU A 23 -18.27 -28.50 29.06
CA LEU A 23 -18.02 -27.11 28.70
C LEU A 23 -16.51 -26.79 28.65
N TRP A 24 -15.75 -27.28 29.60
CA TRP A 24 -14.29 -27.08 29.59
C TRP A 24 -13.62 -27.74 28.37
N VAL A 25 -14.05 -28.93 27.99
CA VAL A 25 -13.53 -29.63 26.79
C VAL A 25 -13.90 -28.86 25.54
N ASP A 26 -15.13 -28.32 25.45
CA ASP A 26 -15.57 -27.54 24.28
C ASP A 26 -14.80 -26.21 24.19
N ASP A 27 -14.63 -25.49 25.31
CA ASP A 27 -13.82 -24.27 25.36
C ASP A 27 -12.38 -24.53 24.92
N TYR A 28 -11.76 -25.61 25.37
CA TYR A 28 -10.42 -26.00 24.98
C TYR A 28 -10.30 -26.31 23.48
N ARG A 29 -11.28 -27.00 22.90
CA ARG A 29 -11.33 -27.27 21.45
C ARG A 29 -11.48 -25.98 20.64
N ILE A 30 -12.33 -25.05 21.09
CA ILE A 30 -12.52 -23.74 20.46
C ILE A 30 -11.21 -22.96 20.51
N GLU A 31 -10.52 -22.96 21.63
CA GLU A 31 -9.22 -22.28 21.79
C GLU A 31 -8.16 -22.83 20.82
N LEU A 32 -8.05 -24.17 20.72
CA LEU A 32 -7.13 -24.80 19.78
C LEU A 32 -7.48 -24.46 18.30
N ALA A 33 -8.75 -24.51 17.94
CA ALA A 33 -9.19 -24.17 16.58
C ALA A 33 -8.92 -22.68 16.25
N ASN A 34 -9.14 -21.78 17.22
CA ASN A 34 -8.83 -20.36 17.07
C ASN A 34 -7.32 -20.11 16.96
N LYS A 35 -6.49 -20.85 17.68
CA LYS A 35 -5.04 -20.77 17.58
C LYS A 35 -4.57 -21.22 16.20
N GLU A 36 -5.05 -22.36 15.71
CA GLU A 36 -4.73 -22.87 14.37
C GLU A 36 -5.17 -21.89 13.29
N LYS A 37 -6.40 -21.37 13.39
CA LYS A 37 -6.93 -20.35 12.48
C LYS A 37 -6.04 -19.09 12.48
N THR A 38 -5.58 -18.65 13.64
CA THR A 38 -4.69 -17.49 13.77
C THR A 38 -3.37 -17.73 13.07
N ILE A 39 -2.75 -18.91 13.21
CA ILE A 39 -1.49 -19.26 12.55
C ILE A 39 -1.65 -19.20 11.02
N VAL A 40 -2.64 -19.89 10.47
CA VAL A 40 -2.91 -19.91 9.01
C VAL A 40 -3.17 -18.51 8.48
N THR A 41 -3.92 -17.73 9.23
CA THR A 41 -4.22 -16.33 8.95
C THR A 41 -2.96 -15.48 8.85
N LEU A 42 -2.08 -15.56 9.85
CA LEU A 42 -0.84 -14.78 9.89
C LEU A 42 0.15 -15.22 8.81
N GLN A 43 0.21 -16.51 8.48
CA GLN A 43 1.01 -17.00 7.36
C GLN A 43 0.53 -16.39 6.02
N SER A 44 -0.79 -16.37 5.80
CA SER A 44 -1.40 -15.80 4.60
C SER A 44 -1.17 -14.29 4.51
N LEU A 45 -1.35 -13.57 5.63
CA LEU A 45 -1.08 -12.14 5.73
C LEU A 45 0.40 -11.82 5.49
N GLY A 46 1.30 -12.62 6.05
CA GLY A 46 2.74 -12.48 5.82
C GLY A 46 3.12 -12.62 4.34
N LYS A 47 2.47 -13.52 3.61
CA LYS A 47 2.66 -13.65 2.15
C LYS A 47 2.16 -12.40 1.42
N GLU A 48 0.93 -11.94 1.71
CA GLU A 48 0.37 -10.73 1.10
C GLU A 48 1.28 -9.50 1.35
N LEU A 49 1.82 -9.36 2.56
CA LEU A 49 2.75 -8.27 2.89
C LEU A 49 4.06 -8.35 2.08
N ARG A 50 4.61 -9.53 1.85
CA ARG A 50 5.80 -9.70 1.00
C ARG A 50 5.51 -9.32 -0.45
N ASP A 51 4.35 -9.67 -0.97
CA ASP A 51 3.91 -9.28 -2.31
C ASP A 51 3.68 -7.77 -2.41
N ALA A 52 3.04 -7.16 -1.39
CA ALA A 52 2.86 -5.72 -1.29
C ALA A 52 4.19 -4.96 -1.22
N LYS A 53 5.16 -5.48 -0.46
CA LYS A 53 6.51 -4.92 -0.37
C LYS A 53 7.20 -4.92 -1.73
N LYS A 54 7.24 -6.06 -2.41
CA LYS A 54 7.84 -6.18 -3.75
C LYS A 54 7.20 -5.22 -4.75
N TYR A 55 5.86 -5.12 -4.73
CA TYR A 55 5.12 -4.18 -5.58
C TYR A 55 5.52 -2.72 -5.29
N GLY A 56 5.64 -2.36 -4.02
CA GLY A 56 6.04 -1.02 -3.61
C GLY A 56 7.49 -0.67 -3.98
N GLU A 57 8.42 -1.62 -3.85
CA GLU A 57 9.83 -1.43 -4.25
C GLU A 57 9.96 -1.15 -5.75
N ILE A 58 9.24 -1.91 -6.58
CA ILE A 58 9.17 -1.66 -8.03
C ILE A 58 8.62 -0.27 -8.32
N ARG A 59 7.62 0.18 -7.55
CA ARG A 59 7.02 1.50 -7.71
C ARG A 59 7.97 2.62 -7.35
N VAL A 60 8.71 2.50 -6.24
CA VAL A 60 9.74 3.45 -5.83
C VAL A 60 10.82 3.58 -6.90
N GLN A 61 11.34 2.45 -7.39
CA GLN A 61 12.36 2.45 -8.44
C GLN A 61 11.88 3.16 -9.72
N ARG A 62 10.62 2.98 -10.07
CA ARG A 62 10.03 3.66 -11.22
C ARG A 62 9.93 5.17 -11.00
N ILE A 63 9.46 5.62 -9.83
CA ILE A 63 9.41 7.05 -9.48
C ILE A 63 10.81 7.67 -9.57
N GLU A 64 11.83 6.97 -9.10
CA GLU A 64 13.22 7.45 -9.18
C GLU A 64 13.70 7.65 -10.62
N ASN A 65 13.38 6.71 -11.51
CA ASN A 65 13.77 6.83 -12.92
C ASN A 65 13.03 7.99 -13.62
N GLU A 66 11.73 8.15 -13.35
CA GLU A 66 10.94 9.27 -13.87
C GLU A 66 11.40 10.62 -13.31
N SER A 67 11.82 10.66 -12.03
CA SER A 67 12.33 11.88 -11.39
C SER A 67 13.65 12.35 -12.00
N LYS A 68 14.51 11.45 -12.47
CA LYS A 68 15.76 11.82 -13.17
C LYS A 68 15.49 12.67 -14.42
N ALA A 69 14.49 12.28 -15.22
CA ALA A 69 14.10 13.05 -16.40
C ALA A 69 13.55 14.44 -16.02
N LEU A 70 12.72 14.52 -14.98
CA LEU A 70 12.21 15.79 -14.47
C LEU A 70 13.33 16.71 -13.97
N HIS A 71 14.28 16.19 -13.19
CA HIS A 71 15.43 16.96 -12.73
C HIS A 71 16.23 17.48 -13.91
N TYR A 72 16.52 16.62 -14.90
CA TYR A 72 17.26 17.06 -16.10
C TYR A 72 16.55 18.22 -16.80
N ILE A 73 15.22 18.17 -16.97
CA ILE A 73 14.47 19.23 -17.62
C ILE A 73 14.47 20.51 -16.77
N ILE A 74 14.27 20.41 -15.47
CA ILE A 74 14.20 21.57 -14.57
C ILE A 74 15.56 22.26 -14.44
N ASP A 75 16.61 21.47 -14.27
CA ASP A 75 17.98 21.97 -14.03
C ASP A 75 18.59 22.62 -15.28
N ASN A 76 18.11 22.23 -16.47
CA ASN A 76 18.53 22.81 -17.76
C ASN A 76 17.45 23.70 -18.39
N TRP A 77 16.48 24.16 -17.60
CA TRP A 77 15.39 25.00 -18.13
C TRP A 77 15.93 26.30 -18.75
N GLY A 78 15.53 26.57 -19.98
CA GLY A 78 16.01 27.73 -20.75
C GLY A 78 17.19 27.40 -21.71
N ASP A 79 17.98 26.41 -21.38
CA ASP A 79 19.12 25.96 -22.21
C ASP A 79 18.87 24.64 -22.94
N ILE A 80 17.78 23.94 -22.54
CA ILE A 80 17.44 22.64 -23.12
C ILE A 80 16.89 22.79 -24.53
N ILE A 81 17.43 22.02 -25.46
CA ILE A 81 16.96 21.98 -26.82
C ILE A 81 15.96 20.83 -27.03
N PRO A 82 14.96 20.97 -27.94
CA PRO A 82 13.95 19.96 -28.20
C PRO A 82 14.51 18.55 -28.49
N ASP A 83 15.58 18.47 -29.25
CA ASP A 83 16.21 17.18 -29.63
C ASP A 83 16.80 16.44 -28.40
N SER A 84 17.32 17.19 -27.42
CA SER A 84 17.81 16.59 -26.16
C SER A 84 16.68 15.97 -25.34
N LEU A 85 15.48 16.57 -25.36
CA LEU A 85 14.29 15.98 -24.73
C LEU A 85 13.86 14.67 -25.37
N MET A 86 13.96 14.59 -26.71
CA MET A 86 13.58 13.40 -27.46
C MET A 86 14.57 12.24 -27.23
N SER A 87 15.80 12.53 -26.84
CA SER A 87 16.85 11.53 -26.54
C SER A 87 16.78 10.96 -25.12
N ILE A 88 15.91 11.48 -24.24
CA ILE A 88 15.78 10.98 -22.86
C ILE A 88 15.16 9.58 -22.88
N GLU A 89 15.95 8.58 -22.51
CA GLU A 89 15.49 7.20 -22.37
C GLU A 89 14.76 6.98 -21.04
N LEU A 90 13.49 6.62 -21.14
CA LEU A 90 12.61 6.30 -20.00
C LEU A 90 12.12 4.83 -20.03
N GLY A 91 12.95 3.94 -20.60
CA GLY A 91 12.58 2.57 -20.89
C GLY A 91 11.50 2.51 -21.98
N ASN A 92 10.38 1.83 -21.72
CA ASN A 92 9.27 1.69 -22.66
C ASN A 92 8.32 2.92 -22.71
N TRP A 93 8.67 4.03 -22.04
CA TRP A 93 7.83 5.22 -21.95
C TRP A 93 8.45 6.38 -22.71
N ASN A 94 7.64 7.09 -23.47
CA ASN A 94 8.10 8.36 -24.01
C ASN A 94 7.95 9.47 -22.95
N LEU A 95 8.71 10.54 -23.16
CA LEU A 95 8.77 11.68 -22.24
C LEU A 95 7.37 12.25 -21.94
N MET A 96 6.56 12.51 -22.96
CA MET A 96 5.25 13.15 -22.77
C MET A 96 4.27 12.26 -22.01
N LEU A 97 4.31 10.93 -22.21
CA LEU A 97 3.54 10.01 -21.39
C LEU A 97 4.03 10.03 -19.93
N SER A 98 5.34 10.04 -19.71
CA SER A 98 5.93 10.11 -18.36
C SER A 98 5.54 11.42 -17.64
N LEU A 99 5.49 12.55 -18.35
CA LEU A 99 5.11 13.84 -17.77
C LEU A 99 3.60 13.96 -17.51
N LYS A 100 2.75 13.36 -18.36
CA LYS A 100 1.28 13.49 -18.30
C LYS A 100 0.58 12.38 -17.52
N ALA A 101 1.20 11.24 -17.33
CA ALA A 101 0.60 10.09 -16.66
C ALA A 101 1.03 10.00 -15.20
N TYR A 102 0.07 9.65 -14.34
CA TYR A 102 0.37 9.13 -13.02
C TYR A 102 0.10 7.62 -13.01
N LEU A 103 0.78 6.90 -12.15
CA LEU A 103 0.52 5.49 -11.97
C LEU A 103 -0.18 5.28 -10.62
N ALA A 104 -1.37 4.73 -10.70
CA ALA A 104 -2.09 4.27 -9.53
C ALA A 104 -1.21 3.30 -8.72
N PHE A 105 -1.27 3.41 -7.40
CA PHE A 105 -0.60 2.51 -6.48
C PHE A 105 -1.64 1.83 -5.59
N HIS A 106 -1.88 0.56 -5.86
CA HIS A 106 -2.86 -0.26 -5.15
C HIS A 106 -2.18 -1.53 -4.66
N PRO A 107 -1.50 -1.48 -3.52
CA PRO A 107 -0.89 -2.67 -2.94
C PRO A 107 -1.97 -3.70 -2.57
N PRO A 108 -1.67 -5.00 -2.68
CA PRO A 108 -2.62 -6.05 -2.32
C PRO A 108 -2.98 -5.97 -0.83
N LYS A 109 -4.28 -6.10 -0.54
CA LYS A 109 -4.85 -6.11 0.81
C LYS A 109 -6.08 -7.03 0.93
N ALA A 110 -6.19 -8.01 0.06
CA ALA A 110 -7.35 -8.89 0.02
C ALA A 110 -7.46 -9.78 1.26
N ILE A 111 -6.33 -10.30 1.73
CA ILE A 111 -6.26 -11.11 2.96
C ILE A 111 -6.61 -10.25 4.17
N TYR A 112 -6.00 -9.05 4.31
CA TYR A 112 -6.35 -8.13 5.38
C TYR A 112 -7.85 -7.81 5.40
N ASN A 113 -8.45 -7.48 4.26
CA ASN A 113 -9.88 -7.18 4.17
C ASN A 113 -10.73 -8.37 4.59
N SER A 114 -10.37 -9.59 4.18
CA SER A 114 -11.08 -10.82 4.60
C SER A 114 -11.03 -10.99 6.13
N LEU A 115 -9.85 -10.81 6.73
CA LEU A 115 -9.63 -10.96 8.17
C LEU A 115 -10.33 -9.88 9.00
N SER A 116 -10.43 -8.67 8.46
CA SER A 116 -11.16 -7.58 9.09
C SER A 116 -12.66 -7.86 9.05
N ASN A 117 -13.18 -8.34 7.91
CA ASN A 117 -14.61 -8.57 7.70
C ASN A 117 -15.14 -9.78 8.48
N ASP A 118 -14.36 -10.85 8.62
CA ASP A 118 -14.76 -12.07 9.35
C ASP A 118 -14.42 -12.03 10.86
N GLY A 119 -13.82 -10.92 11.32
CA GLY A 119 -13.42 -10.73 12.71
C GLY A 119 -12.20 -11.52 13.15
N SER A 120 -11.52 -12.23 12.25
CA SER A 120 -10.35 -13.06 12.57
C SER A 120 -9.18 -12.27 13.17
N ILE A 121 -9.06 -10.97 12.85
CA ILE A 121 -8.08 -10.08 13.51
C ILE A 121 -8.33 -10.04 15.04
N GLY A 122 -9.60 -10.18 15.48
CA GLY A 122 -9.97 -10.27 16.88
C GLY A 122 -9.33 -11.45 17.61
N LEU A 123 -9.12 -12.57 16.92
CA LEU A 123 -8.56 -13.81 17.48
C LEU A 123 -7.04 -13.72 17.77
N ILE A 124 -6.34 -12.77 17.17
CA ILE A 124 -4.92 -12.55 17.43
C ILE A 124 -4.77 -12.10 18.90
N SER A 125 -4.20 -12.90 19.77
CA SER A 125 -4.06 -12.59 21.20
C SER A 125 -2.99 -11.53 21.49
N ASN A 126 -2.00 -11.36 20.60
CA ASN A 126 -0.89 -10.43 20.77
C ASN A 126 -1.30 -8.98 20.42
N PRO A 127 -1.39 -8.07 21.43
CA PRO A 127 -1.84 -6.69 21.20
C PRO A 127 -0.86 -5.85 20.36
N GLU A 128 0.46 -6.12 20.48
CA GLU A 128 1.49 -5.46 19.66
C GLU A 128 1.32 -5.80 18.17
N LEU A 129 1.07 -7.07 17.88
CA LEU A 129 0.85 -7.52 16.51
C LEU A 129 -0.42 -6.89 15.92
N LYS A 130 -1.54 -6.85 16.69
CA LYS A 130 -2.76 -6.14 16.27
C LYS A 130 -2.50 -4.67 15.97
N LYS A 131 -1.75 -3.98 16.83
CA LYS A 131 -1.39 -2.58 16.66
C LYS A 131 -0.60 -2.36 15.38
N LYS A 132 0.39 -3.21 15.09
CA LYS A 132 1.19 -3.11 13.85
C LYS A 132 0.37 -3.40 12.60
N ILE A 133 -0.53 -4.38 12.63
CA ILE A 133 -1.47 -4.64 11.53
C ILE A 133 -2.31 -3.39 11.25
N ASN A 134 -2.92 -2.79 12.28
CA ASN A 134 -3.69 -1.57 12.14
C ASN A 134 -2.84 -0.40 11.61
N GLN A 135 -1.61 -0.25 12.09
CA GLN A 135 -0.67 0.78 11.63
C GLN A 135 -0.43 0.70 10.12
N VAL A 136 -0.20 -0.50 9.60
CA VAL A 136 0.08 -0.72 8.16
C VAL A 136 -1.16 -0.51 7.32
N PHE A 137 -2.28 -1.13 7.66
CA PHE A 137 -3.44 -1.23 6.77
C PHE A 137 -4.46 -0.10 6.93
N GLU A 138 -4.56 0.52 8.11
CA GLU A 138 -5.49 1.62 8.33
C GLU A 138 -4.78 2.97 8.32
N ILE A 139 -3.73 3.15 9.10
CA ILE A 139 -3.11 4.47 9.25
C ILE A 139 -2.23 4.81 8.05
N ARG A 140 -1.24 3.95 7.73
CA ARG A 140 -0.30 4.21 6.63
C ARG A 140 -0.94 4.12 5.27
N MET A 141 -1.88 3.18 5.10
CA MET A 141 -2.62 3.05 3.84
C MET A 141 -3.47 4.27 3.54
N ASN A 142 -4.14 4.87 4.53
CA ASN A 142 -4.93 6.08 4.32
C ASN A 142 -4.04 7.26 3.89
N HIS A 143 -2.90 7.49 4.55
CA HIS A 143 -1.94 8.52 4.13
C HIS A 143 -1.42 8.29 2.71
N LEU A 144 -1.23 7.02 2.34
CA LEU A 144 -0.80 6.65 1.00
C LEU A 144 -1.87 6.97 -0.04
N VAL A 145 -3.14 6.63 0.23
CA VAL A 145 -4.28 6.92 -0.66
C VAL A 145 -4.41 8.42 -0.87
N GLU A 146 -4.40 9.23 0.20
CA GLU A 146 -4.44 10.70 0.10
C GLU A 146 -3.31 11.26 -0.76
N GLY A 147 -2.09 10.78 -0.58
CA GLY A 147 -0.93 11.19 -1.39
C GLY A 147 -1.10 10.88 -2.87
N ILE A 148 -1.63 9.71 -3.19
CA ILE A 148 -1.91 9.28 -4.57
C ILE A 148 -3.05 10.08 -5.19
N GLU A 149 -4.13 10.36 -4.45
CA GLU A 149 -5.24 11.19 -4.92
C GLU A 149 -4.81 12.63 -5.21
N ASN A 150 -4.00 13.22 -4.35
CA ASN A 150 -3.41 14.55 -4.58
C ASN A 150 -2.52 14.56 -5.82
N GLN A 151 -1.69 13.52 -6.01
CA GLN A 151 -0.89 13.37 -7.23
C GLN A 151 -1.79 13.26 -8.46
N GLN A 152 -2.84 12.44 -8.42
CA GLN A 152 -3.79 12.28 -9.52
C GLN A 152 -4.48 13.59 -9.90
N TYR A 153 -4.94 14.34 -8.91
CA TYR A 153 -5.57 15.65 -9.11
C TYR A 153 -4.62 16.61 -9.82
N PHE A 154 -3.36 16.66 -9.38
CA PHE A 154 -2.33 17.49 -9.99
C PHE A 154 -2.07 17.12 -11.45
N TYR A 155 -1.92 15.83 -11.76
CA TYR A 155 -1.71 15.36 -13.15
C TYR A 155 -2.88 15.68 -14.06
N ARG A 156 -4.11 15.62 -13.57
CA ARG A 156 -5.29 16.03 -14.34
C ARG A 156 -5.21 17.50 -14.73
N ARG A 157 -4.87 18.38 -13.80
CA ARG A 157 -4.70 19.81 -14.05
C ARG A 157 -3.60 20.09 -15.07
N PHE A 158 -2.47 19.43 -14.94
CA PHE A 158 -1.38 19.55 -15.90
C PHE A 158 -1.78 19.07 -17.28
N ASN A 159 -2.44 17.93 -17.39
CA ASN A 159 -2.92 17.40 -18.66
C ASN A 159 -3.96 18.34 -19.31
N ASP A 160 -4.87 18.91 -18.53
CA ASP A 160 -5.83 19.90 -19.03
C ASP A 160 -5.13 21.15 -19.55
N TYR A 161 -4.04 21.58 -18.89
CA TYR A 161 -3.22 22.70 -19.37
C TYR A 161 -2.57 22.38 -20.72
N ILE A 162 -1.96 21.19 -20.85
CA ILE A 162 -1.36 20.73 -22.12
C ILE A 162 -2.39 20.69 -23.24
N ILE A 163 -3.57 20.14 -23.01
CA ILE A 163 -4.63 20.05 -24.02
C ILE A 163 -5.03 21.43 -24.51
N ARG A 164 -5.09 22.44 -23.65
CA ARG A 164 -5.55 23.80 -23.99
C ARG A 164 -4.45 24.63 -24.66
N ASN A 165 -3.21 24.54 -24.20
CA ASN A 165 -2.13 25.45 -24.59
C ASN A 165 -1.10 24.82 -25.52
N HIS A 166 -0.96 23.49 -25.48
CA HIS A 166 -0.01 22.72 -26.29
C HIS A 166 -0.69 21.49 -26.92
N PRO A 167 -1.83 21.64 -27.65
CA PRO A 167 -2.65 20.51 -28.10
C PRO A 167 -1.90 19.54 -29.03
N GLN A 168 -0.89 19.99 -29.73
CA GLN A 168 -0.05 19.16 -30.62
C GLN A 168 0.79 18.15 -29.81
N LEU A 169 1.08 18.43 -28.53
CA LEU A 169 1.83 17.54 -27.63
C LEU A 169 0.94 16.51 -26.92
N THR A 170 -0.37 16.47 -27.24
CA THR A 170 -1.25 15.40 -26.75
C THR A 170 -0.96 14.07 -27.44
N ASN A 171 -0.46 14.08 -28.67
CA ASN A 171 0.06 12.90 -29.34
C ASN A 171 1.42 12.50 -28.73
N PRO A 172 1.61 11.25 -28.28
CA PRO A 172 2.87 10.78 -27.74
C PRO A 172 4.01 10.71 -28.76
N ASP A 173 3.71 10.64 -30.06
CA ASP A 173 4.72 10.75 -31.13
C ASP A 173 5.10 12.23 -31.31
N LEU A 174 6.34 12.54 -30.93
CA LEU A 174 6.92 13.87 -31.00
C LEU A 174 7.74 14.12 -32.29
N THR A 175 7.78 13.18 -33.22
CA THR A 175 8.54 13.30 -34.47
C THR A 175 8.10 14.53 -35.24
N GLY A 176 9.05 15.39 -35.60
CA GLY A 176 8.78 16.63 -36.37
C GLY A 176 8.11 17.76 -35.56
N ARG A 177 8.07 17.67 -34.22
CA ARG A 177 7.41 18.65 -33.33
C ARG A 177 8.35 19.54 -32.55
N GLN A 178 9.54 19.81 -33.08
CA GLN A 178 10.57 20.63 -32.43
C GLN A 178 10.07 22.02 -32.05
N LYS A 179 9.26 22.66 -32.93
CA LYS A 179 8.69 23.98 -32.67
C LYS A 179 7.72 23.96 -31.47
N GLU A 180 6.85 22.97 -31.43
CA GLU A 180 5.89 22.77 -30.34
C GLU A 180 6.59 22.49 -29.01
N LEU A 181 7.66 21.67 -29.05
CA LEU A 181 8.51 21.43 -27.87
C LEU A 181 9.27 22.68 -27.42
N ALA A 182 9.75 23.50 -28.36
CA ALA A 182 10.37 24.78 -28.02
C ALA A 182 9.38 25.74 -27.34
N ASN A 183 8.14 25.82 -27.85
CA ASN A 183 7.08 26.61 -27.19
C ASN A 183 6.75 26.07 -25.79
N PHE A 184 6.68 24.77 -25.62
CA PHE A 184 6.47 24.13 -24.32
C PHE A 184 7.60 24.48 -23.33
N LEU A 185 8.86 24.42 -23.78
CA LEU A 185 10.04 24.75 -22.95
C LEU A 185 10.18 26.23 -22.63
N SER A 186 9.51 27.12 -23.36
CA SER A 186 9.48 28.56 -23.08
C SER A 186 8.31 28.99 -22.18
N ASP A 187 7.38 28.07 -21.90
CA ASP A 187 6.18 28.38 -21.13
C ASP A 187 6.45 28.30 -19.61
N GLN A 188 6.44 29.43 -18.92
CA GLN A 188 6.67 29.53 -17.48
C GLN A 188 5.64 28.75 -16.65
N ALA A 189 4.43 28.57 -17.12
CA ALA A 189 3.45 27.75 -16.42
C ALA A 189 3.85 26.27 -16.46
N ILE A 190 4.43 25.80 -17.55
CA ILE A 190 4.98 24.43 -17.67
C ILE A 190 6.12 24.25 -16.65
N TYR A 191 7.04 25.22 -16.55
CA TYR A 191 8.10 25.17 -15.54
C TYR A 191 7.53 25.02 -14.11
N GLY A 192 6.51 25.80 -13.79
CA GLY A 192 5.80 25.69 -12.51
C GLY A 192 5.17 24.31 -12.28
N PHE A 193 4.50 23.77 -13.30
CA PHE A 193 3.93 22.42 -13.26
C PHE A 193 4.99 21.33 -13.06
N LEU A 194 6.13 21.42 -13.74
CA LEU A 194 7.21 20.44 -13.64
C LEU A 194 7.86 20.43 -12.23
N ASN A 195 8.07 21.63 -11.65
CA ASN A 195 8.54 21.74 -10.26
C ASN A 195 7.56 21.12 -9.27
N GLU A 196 6.26 21.37 -9.42
CA GLU A 196 5.24 20.79 -8.56
C GLU A 196 5.17 19.26 -8.75
N GLN A 197 5.29 18.76 -9.99
CA GLN A 197 5.40 17.32 -10.24
C GLN A 197 6.59 16.68 -9.51
N LYS A 198 7.74 17.34 -9.53
CA LYS A 198 8.93 16.89 -8.79
C LYS A 198 8.62 16.76 -7.31
N ASN A 199 8.06 17.82 -6.70
CA ASN A 199 7.69 17.84 -5.29
C ASN A 199 6.69 16.73 -4.95
N MET A 200 5.67 16.54 -5.79
CA MET A 200 4.68 15.48 -5.62
C MET A 200 5.28 14.07 -5.74
N ARG A 201 6.21 13.85 -6.65
CA ARG A 201 6.89 12.56 -6.79
C ARG A 201 7.77 12.26 -5.58
N ASP A 202 8.52 13.25 -5.10
CA ASP A 202 9.35 13.12 -3.90
C ASP A 202 8.49 12.83 -2.66
N PHE A 203 7.35 13.51 -2.52
CA PHE A 203 6.39 13.27 -1.46
C PHE A 203 5.82 11.85 -1.52
N VAL A 204 5.27 11.43 -2.67
CA VAL A 204 4.69 10.09 -2.84
C VAL A 204 5.74 8.99 -2.63
N LYS A 205 6.96 9.18 -3.14
CA LYS A 205 8.09 8.28 -2.88
C LYS A 205 8.37 8.15 -1.38
N GLY A 206 8.37 9.27 -0.65
CA GLY A 206 8.57 9.28 0.80
C GLY A 206 7.47 8.51 1.54
N VAL A 207 6.21 8.72 1.15
CA VAL A 207 5.05 8.03 1.77
C VAL A 207 5.09 6.52 1.49
N ILE A 208 5.39 6.11 0.23
CA ILE A 208 5.57 4.69 -0.10
C ILE A 208 6.73 4.11 0.70
N GLY A 209 7.88 4.79 0.78
CA GLY A 209 9.03 4.33 1.55
C GLY A 209 8.73 4.12 3.03
N ALA A 210 7.99 5.03 3.65
CA ALA A 210 7.52 4.88 5.03
C ALA A 210 6.58 3.67 5.19
N HIS A 211 5.66 3.47 4.26
CA HIS A 211 4.76 2.31 4.26
C HIS A 211 5.53 0.99 4.11
N LEU A 212 6.51 0.92 3.21
CA LEU A 212 7.36 -0.26 3.03
C LEU A 212 8.17 -0.62 4.29
N LYS A 213 8.62 0.39 5.04
CA LYS A 213 9.31 0.18 6.31
C LYS A 213 8.39 -0.46 7.35
N GLU A 214 7.16 0.02 7.48
CA GLU A 214 6.15 -0.55 8.39
C GLU A 214 5.75 -1.97 7.96
N ILE A 215 5.61 -2.23 6.64
CA ILE A 215 5.39 -3.59 6.12
C ILE A 215 6.53 -4.52 6.53
N GLN A 216 7.78 -4.10 6.35
CA GLN A 216 8.94 -4.92 6.73
C GLN A 216 8.96 -5.24 8.22
N ASP A 217 8.67 -4.26 9.06
CA ASP A 217 8.61 -4.45 10.53
C ASP A 217 7.47 -5.39 10.93
N LEU A 218 6.31 -5.29 10.27
CA LEU A 218 5.18 -6.21 10.50
C LEU A 218 5.52 -7.64 10.06
N ILE A 219 6.17 -7.83 8.89
CA ILE A 219 6.62 -9.16 8.45
C ILE A 219 7.52 -9.80 9.50
N LEU A 220 8.54 -9.09 9.99
CA LEU A 220 9.45 -9.60 11.01
C LEU A 220 8.71 -9.95 12.31
N THR A 221 7.71 -9.17 12.67
CA THR A 221 6.90 -9.41 13.86
C THR A 221 6.02 -10.67 13.70
N ILE A 222 5.43 -10.88 12.53
CA ILE A 222 4.65 -12.08 12.21
C ILE A 222 5.55 -13.31 12.24
N ASP A 223 6.71 -13.27 11.57
CA ASP A 223 7.64 -14.39 11.51
C ASP A 223 8.10 -14.79 12.92
N ALA A 224 8.51 -13.82 13.73
CA ALA A 224 8.91 -14.07 15.12
C ALA A 224 7.76 -14.59 16.03
N TYR A 225 6.51 -14.23 15.73
CA TYR A 225 5.35 -14.77 16.43
C TYR A 225 5.11 -16.23 16.05
N LEU A 226 5.18 -16.55 14.74
CA LEU A 226 4.98 -17.91 14.23
C LEU A 226 6.05 -18.91 14.69
N GLU A 227 7.30 -18.46 14.89
CA GLU A 227 8.40 -19.28 15.39
C GLU A 227 8.23 -19.70 16.88
N ARG A 228 7.43 -18.96 17.65
CA ARG A 228 7.19 -19.20 19.09
C ARG A 228 5.93 -20.00 19.39
N THR A 229 5.11 -20.26 18.37
CA THR A 229 3.79 -20.86 18.49
C THR A 229 3.77 -22.30 18.06
#